data_ec0cf25c7db27d98ebad1fdb60c631e7
#
_entry.id   ec0cf25c7db27d98ebad1fdb60c631e7
#
_cell.length_a   1.000
_cell.length_b   1.000
_cell.length_c   1.000
_cell.angle_alpha   90.00
_cell.angle_beta   90.00
_cell.angle_gamma   90.00
#
_symmetry.space_group_name_H-M   'P 1'
#
loop_
_entity.id
_entity.type
_entity.pdbx_description
1 polymer ?
#
loop_
_entity_poly.entity_id
_entity_poly.type
_entity_poly.pdbx_seq_one_letter_code
_entity_poly.pdbx_strand_id
1 'polypeptide(L)'
;MGIDLIGITKVEKIMERHGEKFLEKVFTDDEIKYIEEKQFMPQTVAGIYAAKEAMLKELGTGIGEYSLKDVEVFHDEKGRPYGKAGEKLFDISISHEGDYGVAVAALMEKNILNVPDELKHLLERRDKNSHKGTYGRVGVVAGQRGMLGSAYLSSSAAFKKGAGLVYVVVEDEIFDAMSIKATEQIVKSFEYIDAEIEFLKTMDAILIGPGIKNNDRYRTLLKEVLDMDKRVVVDATAFDILRDNPLFLQGKALKILTPHEGEFSKITGLSVEEIGRHREKLARDFAKKHNLTLVLKGNETVVTDGDKVYINKSGNPGMATAGSGDVLSGIVSALFKSLDPYEAASLGVYMHGAAGDFAKEIYGEESMTATDILENIYKVFKYGNELFI
;
A
#
# COMPACT_ATOMS: atom_id res chain seq x y z
N MET A 1 13.82 0.92 22.18
CA MET A 1 14.25 -0.42 22.61
C MET A 1 14.62 -0.37 24.07
N GLY A 2 13.90 -1.14 24.93
CA GLY A 2 14.19 -1.26 26.35
C GLY A 2 15.02 -2.49 26.67
N ILE A 3 15.85 -2.41 27.70
CA ILE A 3 16.67 -3.52 28.18
C ILE A 3 16.62 -3.58 29.71
N ASP A 4 16.57 -4.79 30.26
CA ASP A 4 16.68 -5.04 31.69
C ASP A 4 17.59 -6.22 31.99
N LEU A 5 18.27 -6.16 33.14
CA LEU A 5 19.17 -7.19 33.66
C LEU A 5 18.83 -7.47 35.12
N ILE A 6 18.62 -8.74 35.48
CA ILE A 6 18.25 -9.14 36.85
C ILE A 6 19.11 -10.31 37.32
N GLY A 7 19.43 -10.31 38.64
CA GLY A 7 20.09 -11.46 39.28
C GLY A 7 19.09 -12.59 39.59
N ILE A 8 19.39 -13.80 39.09
CA ILE A 8 18.55 -14.99 39.27
C ILE A 8 18.46 -15.37 40.78
N THR A 9 19.61 -15.41 41.47
CA THR A 9 19.67 -15.65 42.91
C THR A 9 18.87 -14.60 43.73
N LYS A 10 18.76 -13.35 43.23
CA LYS A 10 17.94 -12.32 43.87
C LYS A 10 16.45 -12.66 43.75
N VAL A 11 16.02 -13.11 42.56
CA VAL A 11 14.62 -13.51 42.30
C VAL A 11 14.29 -14.75 43.13
N GLU A 12 15.16 -15.76 43.20
CA GLU A 12 15.01 -16.97 44.01
C GLU A 12 14.78 -16.63 45.48
N LYS A 13 15.60 -15.78 46.08
CA LYS A 13 15.41 -15.31 47.45
C LYS A 13 14.08 -14.58 47.69
N ILE A 14 13.59 -13.84 46.69
CA ILE A 14 12.28 -13.17 46.78
C ILE A 14 11.16 -14.20 46.73
N MET A 15 11.27 -15.21 45.87
CA MET A 15 10.32 -16.31 45.75
C MET A 15 10.28 -17.13 47.05
N GLU A 16 11.43 -17.47 47.64
CA GLU A 16 11.51 -18.17 48.95
C GLU A 16 10.86 -17.37 50.07
N ARG A 17 11.02 -16.04 50.09
CA ARG A 17 10.52 -15.17 51.14
C ARG A 17 9.03 -14.83 51.01
N HIS A 18 8.56 -14.64 49.82
CA HIS A 18 7.23 -14.08 49.54
C HIS A 18 6.28 -15.02 48.77
N GLY A 19 6.81 -16.08 48.17
CA GLY A 19 6.03 -17.13 47.47
C GLY A 19 4.97 -16.60 46.53
N GLU A 20 3.76 -17.12 46.65
CA GLU A 20 2.60 -16.76 45.81
C GLU A 20 2.31 -15.26 45.80
N LYS A 21 2.48 -14.56 46.92
CA LYS A 21 2.20 -13.11 47.00
C LYS A 21 3.10 -12.29 46.07
N PHE A 22 4.33 -12.74 45.82
CA PHE A 22 5.22 -12.09 44.86
C PHE A 22 4.73 -12.36 43.45
N LEU A 23 4.40 -13.60 43.12
CA LEU A 23 3.91 -13.99 41.80
C LEU A 23 2.62 -13.23 41.46
N GLU A 24 1.63 -13.25 42.34
CA GLU A 24 0.35 -12.56 42.18
C GLU A 24 0.49 -11.03 42.01
N LYS A 25 1.51 -10.42 42.59
CA LYS A 25 1.74 -8.97 42.48
C LYS A 25 2.39 -8.57 41.18
N VAL A 26 3.18 -9.44 40.57
CA VAL A 26 4.05 -9.12 39.45
C VAL A 26 3.53 -9.70 38.14
N PHE A 27 3.03 -10.93 38.15
CA PHE A 27 2.71 -11.68 36.94
C PHE A 27 1.19 -11.76 36.71
N THR A 28 0.79 -11.92 35.45
CA THR A 28 -0.60 -12.23 35.10
C THR A 28 -0.90 -13.69 35.38
N ASP A 29 -2.20 -14.07 35.40
CA ASP A 29 -2.61 -15.44 35.66
C ASP A 29 -2.05 -16.43 34.62
N ASP A 30 -1.93 -16.00 33.36
CA ASP A 30 -1.38 -16.82 32.27
C ASP A 30 0.15 -16.96 32.37
N GLU A 31 0.85 -15.90 32.79
CA GLU A 31 2.28 -15.97 33.09
C GLU A 31 2.55 -16.91 34.31
N ILE A 32 1.71 -16.87 35.36
CA ILE A 32 1.83 -17.77 36.50
C ILE A 32 1.67 -19.22 36.04
N LYS A 33 0.67 -19.54 35.24
CA LYS A 33 0.50 -20.90 34.67
C LYS A 33 1.75 -21.35 33.90
N TYR A 34 2.32 -20.47 33.04
CA TYR A 34 3.55 -20.80 32.34
C TYR A 34 4.73 -21.03 33.27
N ILE A 35 4.87 -20.24 34.34
CA ILE A 35 5.88 -20.42 35.39
C ILE A 35 5.68 -21.77 36.10
N GLU A 36 4.43 -22.16 36.40
CA GLU A 36 4.10 -23.47 36.96
C GLU A 36 4.48 -24.63 36.05
N GLU A 37 4.17 -24.54 34.76
CA GLU A 37 4.58 -25.52 33.75
C GLU A 37 6.11 -25.68 33.68
N LYS A 38 6.84 -24.61 33.97
CA LYS A 38 8.31 -24.59 34.07
C LYS A 38 8.81 -24.91 35.49
N GLN A 39 7.97 -25.48 36.36
CA GLN A 39 8.31 -25.92 37.70
C GLN A 39 8.92 -24.83 38.59
N PHE A 40 8.45 -23.59 38.45
CA PHE A 40 8.92 -22.42 39.19
C PHE A 40 10.45 -22.19 39.10
N MET A 41 11.07 -22.54 37.99
CA MET A 41 12.51 -22.35 37.84
C MET A 41 12.88 -20.85 37.98
N PRO A 42 13.82 -20.49 38.92
CA PRO A 42 14.17 -19.08 39.16
C PRO A 42 14.61 -18.33 37.93
N GLN A 43 15.30 -18.99 36.99
CA GLN A 43 15.70 -18.41 35.72
C GLN A 43 14.52 -18.05 34.80
N THR A 44 13.44 -18.84 34.80
CA THR A 44 12.22 -18.55 34.04
C THR A 44 11.53 -17.32 34.63
N VAL A 45 11.37 -17.30 35.95
CA VAL A 45 10.73 -16.15 36.64
C VAL A 45 11.56 -14.87 36.44
N ALA A 46 12.87 -14.96 36.57
CA ALA A 46 13.80 -13.83 36.32
C ALA A 46 13.71 -13.33 34.87
N GLY A 47 13.66 -14.24 33.89
CA GLY A 47 13.55 -13.90 32.48
C GLY A 47 12.27 -13.15 32.14
N ILE A 48 11.11 -13.62 32.63
CA ILE A 48 9.81 -12.95 32.43
C ILE A 48 9.79 -11.60 33.15
N TYR A 49 10.32 -11.52 34.38
CA TYR A 49 10.43 -10.27 35.12
C TYR A 49 11.26 -9.23 34.36
N ALA A 50 12.47 -9.62 33.90
CA ALA A 50 13.33 -8.74 33.11
C ALA A 50 12.65 -8.29 31.81
N ALA A 51 11.86 -9.17 31.17
CA ALA A 51 11.11 -8.81 29.95
C ALA A 51 10.04 -7.76 30.24
N LYS A 52 9.30 -7.88 31.35
CA LYS A 52 8.29 -6.89 31.78
C LYS A 52 8.94 -5.52 32.08
N GLU A 53 10.06 -5.51 32.79
CA GLU A 53 10.81 -4.28 33.05
C GLU A 53 11.38 -3.66 31.76
N ALA A 54 11.90 -4.48 30.84
CA ALA A 54 12.36 -4.02 29.53
C ALA A 54 11.20 -3.38 28.72
N MET A 55 10.00 -3.95 28.75
CA MET A 55 8.82 -3.38 28.10
C MET A 55 8.44 -2.03 28.70
N LEU A 56 8.43 -1.89 30.04
CA LEU A 56 8.14 -0.62 30.70
C LEU A 56 9.18 0.46 30.39
N LYS A 57 10.47 0.08 30.26
CA LYS A 57 11.54 0.98 29.82
C LYS A 57 11.35 1.43 28.38
N GLU A 58 10.92 0.54 27.49
CA GLU A 58 10.63 0.87 26.09
C GLU A 58 9.46 1.87 25.97
N LEU A 59 8.45 1.74 26.82
CA LEU A 59 7.32 2.67 26.87
C LEU A 59 7.71 4.07 27.36
N GLY A 60 8.89 4.21 27.98
CA GLY A 60 9.38 5.50 28.48
C GLY A 60 8.62 6.05 29.70
N THR A 61 7.65 5.32 30.23
CA THR A 61 6.77 5.77 31.32
C THR A 61 7.29 5.39 32.72
N GLY A 62 8.26 4.47 32.78
CA GLY A 62 8.69 3.90 34.06
C GLY A 62 7.53 3.20 34.79
N ILE A 63 7.68 2.97 36.11
CA ILE A 63 6.60 2.47 36.97
C ILE A 63 5.73 3.68 37.34
N GLY A 64 4.72 4.01 36.51
CA GLY A 64 3.83 5.15 36.74
C GLY A 64 2.50 5.01 36.02
N GLU A 65 2.51 5.05 34.72
CA GLU A 65 1.31 4.90 33.88
C GLU A 65 0.91 3.42 33.73
N TYR A 66 1.92 2.52 33.69
CA TYR A 66 1.73 1.07 33.63
C TYR A 66 2.35 0.40 34.85
N SER A 67 1.67 -0.58 35.43
CA SER A 67 2.20 -1.51 36.42
C SER A 67 2.80 -2.75 35.75
N LEU A 68 3.53 -3.56 36.51
CA LEU A 68 4.02 -4.84 35.98
C LEU A 68 2.90 -5.78 35.52
N LYS A 69 1.70 -5.69 36.09
CA LYS A 69 0.53 -6.48 35.69
C LYS A 69 -0.13 -5.99 34.39
N ASP A 70 0.10 -4.74 34.01
CA ASP A 70 -0.47 -4.18 32.78
C ASP A 70 0.34 -4.57 31.54
N VAL A 71 1.52 -5.15 31.72
CA VAL A 71 2.35 -5.73 30.66
C VAL A 71 2.40 -7.25 30.82
N GLU A 72 2.28 -7.98 29.74
CA GLU A 72 2.20 -9.44 29.72
C GLU A 72 3.20 -10.04 28.75
N VAL A 73 3.85 -11.12 29.15
CA VAL A 73 4.76 -11.92 28.31
C VAL A 73 4.09 -13.25 27.97
N PHE A 74 3.96 -13.56 26.71
CA PHE A 74 3.41 -14.81 26.19
C PHE A 74 4.40 -15.47 25.21
N HIS A 75 4.18 -16.75 24.90
CA HIS A 75 5.07 -17.53 24.03
C HIS A 75 4.28 -18.13 22.88
N ASP A 76 4.86 -18.16 21.68
CA ASP A 76 4.29 -18.88 20.54
C ASP A 76 4.47 -20.41 20.67
N GLU A 77 3.91 -21.16 19.72
CA GLU A 77 4.01 -22.64 19.67
C GLU A 77 5.46 -23.14 19.59
N LYS A 78 6.41 -22.29 19.19
CA LYS A 78 7.85 -22.59 19.14
C LYS A 78 8.61 -22.14 20.36
N GLY A 79 7.91 -21.55 21.34
CA GLY A 79 8.50 -21.03 22.58
C GLY A 79 9.18 -19.66 22.45
N ARG A 80 8.97 -18.92 21.35
CA ARG A 80 9.48 -17.55 21.20
C ARG A 80 8.66 -16.59 22.06
N PRO A 81 9.30 -15.73 22.90
CA PRO A 81 8.60 -14.78 23.75
C PRO A 81 8.14 -13.55 22.95
N TYR A 82 6.96 -13.04 23.30
CA TYR A 82 6.37 -11.78 22.88
C TYR A 82 5.81 -11.04 24.08
N GLY A 83 5.60 -9.74 23.95
CA GLY A 83 4.99 -8.93 25.00
C GLY A 83 3.77 -8.17 24.53
N LYS A 84 2.89 -7.82 25.47
CA LYS A 84 1.70 -7.01 25.25
C LYS A 84 1.53 -6.00 26.37
N ALA A 85 1.14 -4.76 26.03
CA ALA A 85 0.70 -3.72 26.95
C ALA A 85 -0.50 -2.98 26.35
N GLY A 86 -1.71 -3.29 26.80
CA GLY A 86 -2.93 -2.82 26.14
C GLY A 86 -2.96 -3.29 24.67
N GLU A 87 -3.00 -2.37 23.73
CA GLU A 87 -2.94 -2.69 22.29
C GLU A 87 -1.51 -2.77 21.72
N LYS A 88 -0.50 -2.39 22.50
CA LYS A 88 0.90 -2.39 22.06
C LYS A 88 1.49 -3.79 22.16
N LEU A 89 2.16 -4.25 21.10
CA LEU A 89 2.89 -5.52 21.06
C LEU A 89 4.40 -5.27 21.07
N PHE A 90 5.15 -6.22 21.64
CA PHE A 90 6.60 -6.15 21.73
C PHE A 90 7.25 -7.42 21.20
N ASP A 91 8.30 -7.25 20.42
CA ASP A 91 9.25 -8.31 20.14
C ASP A 91 10.21 -8.41 21.34
N ILE A 92 10.36 -9.62 21.89
CA ILE A 92 11.13 -9.85 23.09
C ILE A 92 12.21 -10.89 22.80
N SER A 93 13.40 -10.63 23.35
CA SER A 93 14.46 -11.61 23.42
C SER A 93 14.91 -11.75 24.88
N ILE A 94 14.93 -13.00 25.37
CA ILE A 94 15.36 -13.32 26.73
C ILE A 94 16.58 -14.25 26.65
N SER A 95 17.58 -13.95 27.43
CA SER A 95 18.76 -14.81 27.60
C SER A 95 19.19 -14.85 29.07
N HIS A 96 19.92 -15.89 29.46
CA HIS A 96 20.48 -16.01 30.78
C HIS A 96 21.86 -16.65 30.73
N GLU A 97 22.75 -16.16 31.58
CA GLU A 97 24.12 -16.67 31.74
C GLU A 97 24.56 -16.51 33.19
N GLY A 98 25.04 -17.59 33.80
CA GLY A 98 25.43 -17.62 35.20
C GLY A 98 24.28 -17.21 36.12
N ASP A 99 24.48 -16.17 36.93
CA ASP A 99 23.47 -15.63 37.85
C ASP A 99 22.63 -14.50 37.29
N TYR A 100 22.66 -14.27 35.99
CA TYR A 100 21.96 -13.14 35.37
C TYR A 100 20.97 -13.58 34.30
N GLY A 101 19.78 -12.98 34.33
CA GLY A 101 18.82 -12.98 33.26
C GLY A 101 18.76 -11.60 32.61
N VAL A 102 18.78 -11.53 31.29
CA VAL A 102 18.65 -10.30 30.51
C VAL A 102 17.48 -10.41 29.55
N ALA A 103 16.75 -9.32 29.41
CA ALA A 103 15.70 -9.21 28.39
C ALA A 103 15.83 -7.90 27.61
N VAL A 104 15.53 -7.99 26.34
CA VAL A 104 15.39 -6.85 25.43
C VAL A 104 13.95 -6.85 24.92
N ALA A 105 13.29 -5.69 24.97
CA ALA A 105 11.97 -5.47 24.40
C ALA A 105 12.04 -4.32 23.39
N ALA A 106 11.51 -4.56 22.23
CA ALA A 106 11.30 -3.55 21.23
C ALA A 106 9.80 -3.45 20.93
N LEU A 107 9.25 -2.25 20.97
CA LEU A 107 7.87 -2.03 20.54
C LEU A 107 7.74 -2.51 19.10
N MET A 108 6.87 -3.47 18.88
CA MET A 108 6.49 -3.83 17.53
C MET A 108 5.69 -2.66 17.00
N GLU A 109 6.24 -1.92 16.05
CA GLU A 109 5.43 -0.97 15.30
C GLU A 109 4.28 -1.77 14.70
N LYS A 110 3.10 -1.62 15.32
CA LYS A 110 1.87 -2.13 14.76
C LYS A 110 1.55 -1.22 13.58
N ASN A 111 2.25 -1.43 12.47
CA ASN A 111 1.75 -1.01 11.18
C ASN A 111 0.52 -1.87 10.86
N ILE A 112 -0.53 -1.75 11.71
CA ILE A 112 -1.83 -2.34 11.40
C ILE A 112 -2.39 -1.49 10.28
N LEU A 113 -2.21 -2.00 9.09
CA LEU A 113 -2.90 -1.48 7.94
C LEU A 113 -4.39 -1.74 8.17
N ASN A 114 -5.16 -0.72 8.54
CA ASN A 114 -6.61 -0.79 8.64
C ASN A 114 -7.20 -0.85 7.23
N VAL A 115 -7.12 -2.04 6.62
CA VAL A 115 -7.78 -2.26 5.33
C VAL A 115 -9.29 -2.16 5.54
N PRO A 116 -10.01 -1.31 4.81
CA PRO A 116 -11.47 -1.25 4.88
C PRO A 116 -12.08 -2.64 4.64
N ASP A 117 -13.10 -3.02 5.43
CA ASP A 117 -13.68 -4.36 5.38
C ASP A 117 -14.15 -4.73 3.97
N GLU A 118 -14.70 -3.76 3.23
CA GLU A 118 -15.13 -3.90 1.84
C GLU A 118 -13.99 -4.19 0.85
N LEU A 119 -12.72 -3.92 1.21
CA LEU A 119 -11.56 -4.15 0.35
C LEU A 119 -10.73 -5.38 0.76
N LYS A 120 -10.94 -5.93 1.97
CA LYS A 120 -10.13 -7.03 2.50
C LYS A 120 -10.13 -8.25 1.58
N HIS A 121 -11.28 -8.62 1.05
CA HIS A 121 -11.45 -9.79 0.20
C HIS A 121 -10.69 -9.68 -1.15
N LEU A 122 -10.26 -8.46 -1.54
CA LEU A 122 -9.51 -8.20 -2.77
C LEU A 122 -7.99 -8.36 -2.61
N LEU A 123 -7.50 -8.54 -1.36
CA LEU A 123 -6.09 -8.77 -1.05
C LEU A 123 -5.76 -10.26 -1.14
N GLU A 124 -5.69 -10.80 -2.34
CA GLU A 124 -5.40 -12.21 -2.56
C GLU A 124 -3.90 -12.56 -2.43
N ARG A 125 -3.62 -13.75 -1.87
CA ARG A 125 -2.28 -14.34 -1.90
C ARG A 125 -2.02 -15.02 -3.24
N ARG A 126 -0.76 -14.99 -3.69
CA ARG A 126 -0.34 -15.70 -4.89
C ARG A 126 -0.36 -17.21 -4.65
N ASP A 127 -0.90 -17.96 -5.62
CA ASP A 127 -0.85 -19.42 -5.62
C ASP A 127 0.61 -19.89 -5.83
N LYS A 128 1.00 -20.95 -5.12
CA LYS A 128 2.34 -21.55 -5.22
C LYS A 128 2.64 -22.10 -6.62
N ASN A 129 1.62 -22.52 -7.36
CA ASN A 129 1.75 -23.11 -8.69
C ASN A 129 1.57 -22.09 -9.82
N SER A 130 1.51 -20.78 -9.49
CA SER A 130 1.33 -19.72 -10.48
C SER A 130 2.63 -19.39 -11.22
N HIS A 131 2.48 -18.81 -12.40
CA HIS A 131 3.58 -18.32 -13.23
C HIS A 131 3.30 -16.88 -13.71
N LYS A 132 4.28 -16.20 -14.30
CA LYS A 132 4.13 -14.80 -14.74
C LYS A 132 2.89 -14.55 -15.63
N GLY A 133 2.51 -15.51 -16.47
CA GLY A 133 1.31 -15.42 -17.33
C GLY A 133 0.00 -15.40 -16.54
N THR A 134 -0.06 -16.05 -15.36
CA THR A 134 -1.24 -16.04 -14.47
C THR A 134 -1.57 -14.63 -13.98
N TYR A 135 -0.55 -13.80 -13.82
CA TYR A 135 -0.71 -12.44 -13.29
C TYR A 135 -0.85 -11.37 -14.36
N GLY A 136 -1.14 -11.77 -15.59
CA GLY A 136 -1.55 -10.90 -16.70
C GLY A 136 -0.48 -9.97 -17.24
N ARG A 137 -0.85 -9.29 -18.33
CA ARG A 137 -0.03 -8.36 -19.11
C ARG A 137 -0.63 -6.97 -19.02
N VAL A 138 0.18 -5.99 -18.61
CA VAL A 138 -0.22 -4.57 -18.58
C VAL A 138 0.60 -3.82 -19.62
N GLY A 139 -0.09 -3.12 -20.52
CA GLY A 139 0.50 -2.19 -21.46
C GLY A 139 0.43 -0.76 -20.91
N VAL A 140 1.56 -0.08 -20.82
CA VAL A 140 1.64 1.31 -20.32
C VAL A 140 2.11 2.19 -21.46
N VAL A 141 1.24 3.05 -21.99
CA VAL A 141 1.55 4.04 -23.01
C VAL A 141 1.81 5.37 -22.31
N ALA A 142 3.08 5.71 -22.15
CA ALA A 142 3.48 6.82 -21.30
C ALA A 142 4.82 7.43 -21.70
N GLY A 143 5.04 8.67 -21.26
CA GLY A 143 6.32 9.35 -21.39
C GLY A 143 6.58 10.00 -22.74
N GLN A 144 7.32 11.09 -22.67
CA GLN A 144 7.90 11.82 -23.79
C GLN A 144 9.22 12.45 -23.35
N ARG A 145 9.91 13.12 -24.27
CA ARG A 145 11.12 13.88 -23.92
C ARG A 145 10.82 14.88 -22.79
N GLY A 146 11.61 14.80 -21.72
CA GLY A 146 11.40 15.57 -20.48
C GLY A 146 10.40 14.95 -19.48
N MET A 147 9.66 13.90 -19.87
CA MET A 147 8.67 13.21 -19.01
C MET A 147 8.87 11.69 -18.95
N LEU A 148 10.12 11.23 -19.04
CA LEU A 148 10.47 9.81 -18.87
C LEU A 148 10.04 9.27 -17.50
N GLY A 149 10.09 10.12 -16.48
CA GLY A 149 9.68 9.76 -15.13
C GLY A 149 8.26 9.20 -15.05
N SER A 150 7.31 9.74 -15.81
CA SER A 150 5.93 9.25 -15.85
C SER A 150 5.83 7.82 -16.39
N ALA A 151 6.58 7.48 -17.44
CA ALA A 151 6.66 6.12 -17.97
C ALA A 151 7.28 5.15 -16.96
N TYR A 152 8.36 5.58 -16.29
CA TYR A 152 9.02 4.76 -15.28
C TYR A 152 8.16 4.52 -14.06
N LEU A 153 7.59 5.57 -13.47
CA LEU A 153 6.79 5.47 -12.23
C LEU A 153 5.53 4.63 -12.44
N SER A 154 4.77 4.88 -13.51
CA SER A 154 3.54 4.15 -13.79
C SER A 154 3.80 2.67 -14.11
N SER A 155 4.80 2.36 -14.95
CA SER A 155 5.13 0.98 -15.29
C SER A 155 5.73 0.21 -14.10
N SER A 156 6.59 0.87 -13.28
CA SER A 156 7.14 0.27 -12.06
C SER A 156 6.05 0.02 -11.01
N ALA A 157 5.09 0.93 -10.87
CA ALA A 157 3.96 0.75 -9.96
C ALA A 157 3.07 -0.42 -10.37
N ALA A 158 2.79 -0.58 -11.66
CA ALA A 158 2.07 -1.74 -12.17
C ALA A 158 2.82 -3.05 -11.87
N PHE A 159 4.14 -3.06 -12.00
CA PHE A 159 4.97 -4.22 -11.70
C PHE A 159 4.97 -4.53 -10.19
N LYS A 160 5.23 -3.52 -9.34
CA LYS A 160 5.24 -3.68 -7.87
C LYS A 160 3.88 -4.07 -7.30
N LYS A 161 2.76 -3.65 -7.94
CA LYS A 161 1.41 -4.14 -7.58
C LYS A 161 1.23 -5.62 -7.93
N GLY A 162 2.05 -6.17 -8.81
CA GLY A 162 2.07 -7.59 -9.08
C GLY A 162 1.56 -8.00 -10.47
N ALA A 163 1.58 -7.12 -11.45
CA ALA A 163 1.43 -7.54 -12.85
C ALA A 163 2.53 -8.56 -13.22
N GLY A 164 2.18 -9.59 -13.96
CA GLY A 164 3.12 -10.64 -14.36
C GLY A 164 4.11 -10.19 -15.43
N LEU A 165 3.64 -9.35 -16.34
CA LEU A 165 4.41 -8.72 -17.39
C LEU A 165 3.93 -7.27 -17.56
N VAL A 166 4.86 -6.34 -17.63
CA VAL A 166 4.58 -4.93 -17.91
C VAL A 166 5.38 -4.50 -19.14
N TYR A 167 4.64 -4.05 -20.15
CA TYR A 167 5.20 -3.48 -21.36
C TYR A 167 5.02 -1.97 -21.29
N VAL A 168 6.10 -1.22 -21.47
CA VAL A 168 6.03 0.23 -21.54
C VAL A 168 6.32 0.69 -22.95
N VAL A 169 5.33 1.30 -23.57
CA VAL A 169 5.39 1.85 -24.92
C VAL A 169 5.72 3.33 -24.80
N VAL A 170 6.85 3.72 -25.32
CA VAL A 170 7.39 5.08 -25.23
C VAL A 170 7.71 5.65 -26.63
N GLU A 171 7.78 6.97 -26.72
CA GLU A 171 8.32 7.64 -27.91
C GLU A 171 9.75 7.16 -28.16
N ASP A 172 10.12 7.03 -29.44
CA ASP A 172 11.47 6.62 -29.88
C ASP A 172 12.57 7.50 -29.29
N GLU A 173 12.31 8.80 -29.19
CA GLU A 173 13.22 9.78 -28.59
C GLU A 173 13.71 9.43 -27.18
N ILE A 174 12.95 8.65 -26.42
CA ILE A 174 13.28 8.27 -25.02
C ILE A 174 13.46 6.77 -24.83
N PHE A 175 13.42 5.98 -25.91
CA PHE A 175 13.51 4.51 -25.85
C PHE A 175 14.81 4.03 -25.18
N ASP A 176 15.96 4.56 -25.61
CA ASP A 176 17.25 4.18 -25.03
C ASP A 176 17.35 4.57 -23.56
N ALA A 177 16.93 5.81 -23.23
CA ALA A 177 16.94 6.27 -21.84
C ALA A 177 16.00 5.45 -20.95
N MET A 178 14.83 5.08 -21.46
CA MET A 178 13.89 4.23 -20.73
C MET A 178 14.42 2.80 -20.61
N SER A 179 15.08 2.26 -21.63
CA SER A 179 15.70 0.94 -21.61
C SER A 179 16.84 0.83 -20.60
N ILE A 180 17.60 1.92 -20.40
CA ILE A 180 18.63 2.00 -19.35
C ILE A 180 17.99 2.08 -17.94
N LYS A 181 16.87 2.80 -17.81
CA LYS A 181 16.19 3.01 -16.53
C LYS A 181 15.36 1.79 -16.08
N ALA A 182 14.78 1.06 -17.03
CA ALA A 182 13.96 -0.13 -16.78
C ALA A 182 14.83 -1.34 -16.42
N THR A 183 14.37 -2.12 -15.46
CA THR A 183 15.01 -3.40 -15.06
C THR A 183 14.10 -4.58 -15.38
N GLU A 184 12.85 -4.52 -14.99
CA GLU A 184 11.87 -5.60 -15.15
C GLU A 184 10.83 -5.33 -16.24
N GLN A 185 10.64 -4.05 -16.59
CA GLN A 185 9.70 -3.64 -17.64
C GLN A 185 10.26 -3.97 -19.03
N ILE A 186 9.40 -4.38 -19.92
CA ILE A 186 9.74 -4.61 -21.33
C ILE A 186 9.47 -3.30 -22.07
N VAL A 187 10.53 -2.63 -22.48
CA VAL A 187 10.44 -1.34 -23.20
C VAL A 187 10.17 -1.59 -24.67
N LYS A 188 9.23 -0.85 -25.25
CA LYS A 188 8.86 -0.90 -26.65
C LYS A 188 8.83 0.51 -27.21
N SER A 189 9.50 0.73 -28.35
CA SER A 189 9.42 1.99 -29.08
C SER A 189 8.08 2.12 -29.77
N PHE A 190 7.49 3.30 -29.74
CA PHE A 190 6.28 3.64 -30.47
C PHE A 190 6.66 4.14 -31.90
N GLU A 191 6.79 3.21 -32.82
CA GLU A 191 7.20 3.55 -34.20
C GLU A 191 6.00 3.74 -35.12
N TYR A 192 5.13 2.75 -35.21
CA TYR A 192 4.01 2.70 -36.16
C TYR A 192 2.69 2.48 -35.42
N ILE A 193 1.71 3.34 -35.69
CA ILE A 193 0.45 3.33 -34.93
C ILE A 193 -0.32 2.00 -35.05
N ASP A 194 -0.39 1.43 -36.26
CA ASP A 194 -1.11 0.18 -36.51
C ASP A 194 -0.46 -1.00 -35.78
N ALA A 195 0.88 -1.04 -35.72
CA ALA A 195 1.63 -2.06 -35.02
C ALA A 195 1.38 -1.96 -33.49
N GLU A 196 1.29 -0.74 -32.96
CA GLU A 196 1.02 -0.53 -31.54
C GLU A 196 -0.42 -0.88 -31.18
N ILE A 197 -1.38 -0.56 -32.03
CA ILE A 197 -2.79 -0.96 -31.86
C ILE A 197 -2.89 -2.49 -31.77
N GLU A 198 -2.30 -3.22 -32.72
CA GLU A 198 -2.30 -4.70 -32.71
C GLU A 198 -1.56 -5.26 -31.49
N PHE A 199 -0.47 -4.65 -31.08
CA PHE A 199 0.26 -5.04 -29.89
C PHE A 199 -0.59 -4.84 -28.61
N LEU A 200 -1.23 -3.69 -28.46
CA LEU A 200 -2.06 -3.37 -27.29
C LEU A 200 -3.30 -4.28 -27.18
N LYS A 201 -3.81 -4.81 -28.29
CA LYS A 201 -4.86 -5.85 -28.27
C LYS A 201 -4.44 -7.12 -27.52
N THR A 202 -3.14 -7.38 -27.38
CA THR A 202 -2.63 -8.55 -26.64
C THR A 202 -2.52 -8.32 -25.12
N MET A 203 -2.79 -7.11 -24.65
CA MET A 203 -2.75 -6.76 -23.22
C MET A 203 -4.06 -7.10 -22.51
N ASP A 204 -3.96 -7.44 -21.21
CA ASP A 204 -5.13 -7.66 -20.35
C ASP A 204 -5.69 -6.33 -19.81
N ALA A 205 -4.80 -5.36 -19.56
CA ALA A 205 -5.17 -3.99 -19.24
C ALA A 205 -4.20 -3.01 -19.90
N ILE A 206 -4.69 -1.81 -20.20
CA ILE A 206 -3.92 -0.75 -20.84
C ILE A 206 -4.02 0.51 -19.97
N LEU A 207 -2.88 1.12 -19.66
CA LEU A 207 -2.78 2.47 -19.12
C LEU A 207 -2.29 3.40 -20.23
N ILE A 208 -3.01 4.50 -20.44
CA ILE A 208 -2.63 5.51 -21.42
C ILE A 208 -2.77 6.91 -20.84
N GLY A 209 -1.74 7.75 -21.06
CA GLY A 209 -1.84 9.17 -20.74
C GLY A 209 -0.70 9.79 -19.95
N PRO A 210 -0.07 9.11 -18.98
CA PRO A 210 1.00 9.71 -18.18
C PRO A 210 2.15 10.23 -19.06
N GLY A 211 2.33 11.55 -19.09
CA GLY A 211 3.45 12.19 -19.81
C GLY A 211 3.47 12.04 -21.33
N ILE A 212 2.37 11.67 -22.00
CA ILE A 212 2.30 11.62 -23.48
C ILE A 212 2.11 13.00 -24.09
N LYS A 213 2.23 13.09 -25.43
CA LYS A 213 1.94 14.32 -26.20
C LYS A 213 0.45 14.42 -26.55
N ASN A 214 -0.11 15.64 -26.58
CA ASN A 214 -1.41 15.87 -27.21
C ASN A 214 -1.20 16.18 -28.68
N ASN A 215 -1.19 15.18 -29.52
CA ASN A 215 -1.04 15.28 -30.98
C ASN A 215 -1.92 14.26 -31.71
N ASP A 216 -1.98 14.32 -33.02
CA ASP A 216 -2.85 13.45 -33.85
C ASP A 216 -2.55 11.97 -33.66
N ARG A 217 -1.29 11.61 -33.47
CA ARG A 217 -0.86 10.21 -33.23
C ARG A 217 -1.46 9.64 -31.98
N TYR A 218 -1.33 10.34 -30.84
CA TYR A 218 -1.93 9.88 -29.57
C TYR A 218 -3.45 10.04 -29.54
N ARG A 219 -3.99 11.01 -30.31
CA ARG A 219 -5.45 11.14 -30.46
C ARG A 219 -6.03 9.91 -31.17
N THR A 220 -5.40 9.49 -32.28
CA THR A 220 -5.80 8.26 -32.98
C THR A 220 -5.63 7.04 -32.08
N LEU A 221 -4.49 6.89 -31.39
CA LEU A 221 -4.24 5.76 -30.52
C LEU A 221 -5.26 5.68 -29.37
N LEU A 222 -5.56 6.81 -28.69
CA LEU A 222 -6.53 6.85 -27.61
C LEU A 222 -7.93 6.45 -28.09
N LYS A 223 -8.34 6.94 -29.26
CA LYS A 223 -9.61 6.56 -29.87
C LYS A 223 -9.67 5.04 -30.10
N GLU A 224 -8.68 4.49 -30.79
CA GLU A 224 -8.63 3.05 -31.10
C GLU A 224 -8.61 2.20 -29.83
N VAL A 225 -7.81 2.57 -28.82
CA VAL A 225 -7.73 1.86 -27.54
C VAL A 225 -9.09 1.90 -26.80
N LEU A 226 -9.80 3.03 -26.83
CA LEU A 226 -11.12 3.14 -26.19
C LEU A 226 -12.22 2.40 -26.98
N ASP A 227 -12.05 2.17 -28.28
CA ASP A 227 -12.96 1.38 -29.11
C ASP A 227 -12.73 -0.15 -29.00
N MET A 228 -11.61 -0.59 -28.44
CA MET A 228 -11.34 -2.01 -28.14
C MET A 228 -12.25 -2.54 -27.04
N ASP A 229 -12.56 -3.83 -27.08
CA ASP A 229 -13.15 -4.54 -25.94
C ASP A 229 -12.03 -4.90 -24.95
N LYS A 230 -11.54 -3.90 -24.23
CA LYS A 230 -10.39 -3.97 -23.32
C LYS A 230 -10.63 -3.18 -22.03
N ARG A 231 -9.77 -3.39 -21.06
CA ARG A 231 -9.71 -2.69 -19.79
C ARG A 231 -8.72 -1.54 -19.90
N VAL A 232 -9.18 -0.30 -19.82
CA VAL A 232 -8.38 0.90 -20.08
C VAL A 232 -8.42 1.87 -18.92
N VAL A 233 -7.25 2.21 -18.40
CA VAL A 233 -7.06 3.31 -17.45
C VAL A 233 -6.58 4.53 -18.22
N VAL A 234 -7.27 5.66 -18.05
CA VAL A 234 -6.97 6.94 -18.70
C VAL A 234 -6.53 7.92 -17.62
N ASP A 235 -5.36 8.54 -17.80
CA ASP A 235 -4.80 9.49 -16.84
C ASP A 235 -4.11 10.67 -17.54
N ALA A 236 -3.87 11.73 -16.79
CA ALA A 236 -3.00 12.86 -17.14
C ALA A 236 -3.32 13.48 -18.52
N THR A 237 -2.32 13.58 -19.43
CA THR A 237 -2.46 14.29 -20.72
C THR A 237 -3.58 13.72 -21.60
N ALA A 238 -3.99 12.47 -21.42
CA ALA A 238 -5.10 11.92 -22.17
C ALA A 238 -6.42 12.68 -21.91
N PHE A 239 -6.57 13.38 -20.77
CA PHE A 239 -7.73 14.24 -20.50
C PHE A 239 -7.77 15.48 -21.39
N ASP A 240 -6.62 16.01 -21.84
CA ASP A 240 -6.59 17.10 -22.82
C ASP A 240 -7.10 16.62 -24.18
N ILE A 241 -6.79 15.37 -24.55
CA ILE A 241 -7.33 14.75 -25.77
C ILE A 241 -8.84 14.52 -25.65
N LEU A 242 -9.31 14.02 -24.50
CA LEU A 242 -10.73 13.77 -24.25
C LEU A 242 -11.56 15.06 -24.21
N ARG A 243 -11.00 16.16 -23.66
CA ARG A 243 -11.66 17.48 -23.70
C ARG A 243 -12.02 17.86 -25.14
N ASP A 244 -11.08 17.69 -26.07
CA ASP A 244 -11.26 18.05 -27.46
C ASP A 244 -12.08 17.01 -28.25
N ASN A 245 -12.21 15.78 -27.69
CA ASN A 245 -12.87 14.64 -28.33
C ASN A 245 -13.75 13.84 -27.35
N PRO A 246 -14.80 14.45 -26.77
CA PRO A 246 -15.60 13.80 -25.70
C PRO A 246 -16.33 12.55 -26.16
N LEU A 247 -16.56 12.38 -27.45
CA LEU A 247 -17.22 11.21 -28.02
C LEU A 247 -16.38 9.92 -27.87
N PHE A 248 -15.06 10.03 -27.64
CA PHE A 248 -14.21 8.86 -27.40
C PHE A 248 -14.63 8.08 -26.16
N LEU A 249 -15.29 8.73 -25.20
CA LEU A 249 -15.86 8.06 -24.01
C LEU A 249 -17.00 7.08 -24.33
N GLN A 250 -17.57 7.13 -25.54
CA GLN A 250 -18.62 6.19 -25.99
C GLN A 250 -18.02 4.86 -26.50
N GLY A 251 -16.70 4.74 -26.63
CA GLY A 251 -16.02 3.52 -27.03
C GLY A 251 -16.31 2.32 -26.12
N LYS A 252 -16.09 1.10 -26.61
CA LYS A 252 -16.48 -0.18 -25.99
C LYS A 252 -15.67 -0.56 -24.76
N ALA A 253 -14.47 0.02 -24.58
CA ALA A 253 -13.58 -0.31 -23.48
C ALA A 253 -14.29 -0.19 -22.12
N LEU A 254 -13.98 -1.09 -21.18
CA LEU A 254 -14.20 -0.86 -19.77
C LEU A 254 -13.21 0.20 -19.30
N LYS A 255 -13.69 1.30 -18.73
CA LYS A 255 -12.88 2.50 -18.50
C LYS A 255 -12.78 2.85 -17.02
N ILE A 256 -11.56 3.15 -16.57
CA ILE A 256 -11.29 3.85 -15.32
C ILE A 256 -10.59 5.17 -15.69
N LEU A 257 -11.15 6.29 -15.26
CA LEU A 257 -10.56 7.61 -15.43
C LEU A 257 -10.07 8.11 -14.07
N THR A 258 -8.85 8.69 -14.04
CA THR A 258 -8.21 9.13 -12.79
C THR A 258 -7.89 10.64 -12.77
N PRO A 259 -8.86 11.54 -13.06
CA PRO A 259 -8.60 12.96 -13.07
C PRO A 259 -8.42 13.55 -11.66
N HIS A 260 -7.56 14.56 -11.51
CA HIS A 260 -7.69 15.53 -10.43
C HIS A 260 -8.74 16.60 -10.80
N GLU A 261 -9.11 17.48 -9.86
CA GLU A 261 -10.19 18.46 -10.08
C GLU A 261 -9.96 19.35 -11.31
N GLY A 262 -8.71 19.76 -11.57
CA GLY A 262 -8.38 20.56 -12.74
C GLY A 262 -8.53 19.80 -14.07
N GLU A 263 -8.20 18.50 -14.10
CA GLU A 263 -8.43 17.64 -15.27
C GLU A 263 -9.92 17.35 -15.45
N PHE A 264 -10.64 17.12 -14.34
CA PHE A 264 -12.08 16.91 -14.36
C PHE A 264 -12.83 18.18 -14.86
N SER A 265 -12.37 19.37 -14.42
CA SER A 265 -12.86 20.66 -14.94
C SER A 265 -12.71 20.74 -16.48
N LYS A 266 -11.57 20.32 -17.04
CA LYS A 266 -11.34 20.34 -18.48
C LYS A 266 -12.34 19.48 -19.26
N ILE A 267 -12.65 18.28 -18.79
CA ILE A 267 -13.54 17.33 -19.50
C ILE A 267 -15.03 17.58 -19.24
N THR A 268 -15.37 18.29 -18.17
CA THR A 268 -16.77 18.62 -17.84
C THR A 268 -17.19 20.03 -18.23
N GLY A 269 -16.23 20.96 -18.30
CA GLY A 269 -16.47 22.38 -18.47
C GLY A 269 -16.92 23.10 -17.18
N LEU A 270 -16.97 22.40 -16.05
CA LEU A 270 -17.32 22.96 -14.74
C LEU A 270 -16.12 23.68 -14.11
N SER A 271 -16.34 24.66 -13.25
CA SER A 271 -15.26 25.29 -12.50
C SER A 271 -14.71 24.38 -11.40
N VAL A 272 -13.41 24.51 -11.08
CA VAL A 272 -12.78 23.76 -9.98
C VAL A 272 -13.50 24.02 -8.65
N GLU A 273 -13.96 25.25 -8.43
CA GLU A 273 -14.71 25.61 -7.22
C GLU A 273 -16.06 24.87 -7.12
N GLU A 274 -16.80 24.77 -8.22
CA GLU A 274 -18.03 24.01 -8.28
C GLU A 274 -17.81 22.52 -8.06
N ILE A 275 -16.75 21.97 -8.67
CA ILE A 275 -16.34 20.57 -8.47
C ILE A 275 -16.00 20.34 -6.99
N GLY A 276 -15.20 21.21 -6.37
CA GLY A 276 -14.81 21.08 -4.96
C GLY A 276 -16.01 21.09 -3.99
N ARG A 277 -17.05 21.86 -4.30
CA ARG A 277 -18.27 21.92 -3.46
C ARG A 277 -19.16 20.68 -3.60
N HIS A 278 -19.11 19.97 -4.72
CA HIS A 278 -20.05 18.89 -5.05
C HIS A 278 -19.36 17.64 -5.60
N ARG A 279 -18.15 17.33 -5.13
CA ARG A 279 -17.26 16.26 -5.63
C ARG A 279 -17.98 14.94 -5.87
N GLU A 280 -18.59 14.37 -4.84
CA GLU A 280 -19.27 13.07 -4.93
C GLU A 280 -20.39 13.08 -5.96
N LYS A 281 -21.28 14.07 -5.88
CA LYS A 281 -22.43 14.15 -6.79
C LYS A 281 -21.98 14.26 -8.24
N LEU A 282 -21.07 15.18 -8.54
CA LEU A 282 -20.59 15.41 -9.91
C LEU A 282 -19.81 14.20 -10.45
N ALA A 283 -19.03 13.54 -9.61
CA ALA A 283 -18.35 12.32 -9.97
C ALA A 283 -19.32 11.19 -10.31
N ARG A 284 -20.36 10.98 -9.49
CA ARG A 284 -21.43 9.98 -9.75
C ARG A 284 -22.17 10.25 -11.03
N ASP A 285 -22.61 11.47 -11.21
CA ASP A 285 -23.41 11.87 -12.40
C ASP A 285 -22.57 11.65 -13.68
N PHE A 286 -21.28 12.00 -13.66
CA PHE A 286 -20.38 11.81 -14.79
C PHE A 286 -20.11 10.32 -15.05
N ALA A 287 -19.79 9.55 -14.04
CA ALA A 287 -19.54 8.11 -14.15
C ALA A 287 -20.74 7.36 -14.73
N LYS A 288 -21.94 7.65 -14.21
CA LYS A 288 -23.20 7.07 -14.68
C LYS A 288 -23.51 7.45 -16.13
N LYS A 289 -23.35 8.74 -16.47
CA LYS A 289 -23.61 9.24 -17.82
C LYS A 289 -22.74 8.57 -18.89
N HIS A 290 -21.48 8.30 -18.55
CA HIS A 290 -20.50 7.77 -19.51
C HIS A 290 -20.23 6.27 -19.33
N ASN A 291 -20.95 5.58 -18.41
CA ASN A 291 -20.77 4.16 -18.11
C ASN A 291 -19.29 3.79 -17.88
N LEU A 292 -18.70 4.40 -16.86
CA LEU A 292 -17.30 4.22 -16.49
C LEU A 292 -17.08 4.33 -14.99
N THR A 293 -15.92 3.94 -14.52
CA THR A 293 -15.48 4.21 -13.15
C THR A 293 -14.62 5.48 -13.13
N LEU A 294 -14.93 6.38 -12.22
CA LEU A 294 -14.21 7.64 -12.03
C LEU A 294 -13.48 7.64 -10.69
N VAL A 295 -12.21 8.01 -10.71
CA VAL A 295 -11.37 8.29 -9.54
C VAL A 295 -11.11 9.81 -9.54
N LEU A 296 -11.91 10.58 -8.83
CA LEU A 296 -11.70 12.01 -8.68
C LEU A 296 -10.68 12.27 -7.57
N LYS A 297 -9.42 12.46 -8.00
CA LYS A 297 -8.26 12.65 -7.11
C LYS A 297 -8.38 13.93 -6.27
N GLY A 298 -7.85 13.87 -5.05
CA GLY A 298 -7.80 14.98 -4.08
C GLY A 298 -7.78 14.44 -2.66
N ASN A 299 -7.84 15.35 -1.67
CA ASN A 299 -8.12 14.92 -0.30
C ASN A 299 -9.46 14.19 -0.27
N GLU A 300 -9.52 13.02 0.38
CA GLU A 300 -10.69 12.14 0.33
C GLU A 300 -11.08 11.80 -1.12
N THR A 301 -10.15 11.21 -1.87
CA THR A 301 -10.39 10.77 -3.25
C THR A 301 -11.69 9.99 -3.37
N VAL A 302 -12.55 10.41 -4.30
CA VAL A 302 -13.85 9.78 -4.57
C VAL A 302 -13.69 8.77 -5.71
N VAL A 303 -14.09 7.52 -5.47
CA VAL A 303 -14.19 6.48 -6.50
C VAL A 303 -15.66 6.12 -6.68
N THR A 304 -16.14 6.09 -7.92
CA THR A 304 -17.54 5.77 -8.22
C THR A 304 -17.73 5.20 -9.62
N ASP A 305 -18.67 4.27 -9.77
CA ASP A 305 -19.21 3.77 -11.04
C ASP A 305 -20.56 4.42 -11.42
N GLY A 306 -21.00 5.40 -10.59
CA GLY A 306 -22.28 6.08 -10.69
C GLY A 306 -23.33 5.55 -9.72
N ASP A 307 -23.26 4.29 -9.31
CA ASP A 307 -24.18 3.69 -8.35
C ASP A 307 -23.50 3.47 -6.98
N LYS A 308 -22.29 2.91 -6.97
CA LYS A 308 -21.45 2.74 -5.76
C LYS A 308 -20.52 3.93 -5.58
N VAL A 309 -20.16 4.22 -4.32
CA VAL A 309 -19.16 5.26 -3.96
C VAL A 309 -18.24 4.73 -2.88
N TYR A 310 -16.94 4.91 -3.09
CA TYR A 310 -15.89 4.73 -2.09
C TYR A 310 -15.16 6.06 -1.88
N ILE A 311 -15.02 6.49 -0.62
CA ILE A 311 -14.26 7.68 -0.25
C ILE A 311 -13.01 7.22 0.49
N ASN A 312 -11.85 7.47 -0.11
CA ASN A 312 -10.58 7.03 0.43
C ASN A 312 -10.11 7.94 1.57
N LYS A 313 -9.76 7.32 2.70
CA LYS A 313 -9.25 8.02 3.90
C LYS A 313 -7.75 7.80 4.14
N SER A 314 -7.10 6.96 3.33
CA SER A 314 -5.65 6.76 3.41
C SER A 314 -4.91 7.85 2.63
N GLY A 315 -3.67 8.09 2.99
CA GLY A 315 -2.82 9.09 2.37
C GLY A 315 -2.65 10.35 3.22
N ASN A 316 -1.71 11.18 2.83
CA ASN A 316 -1.30 12.36 3.57
C ASN A 316 -0.89 13.52 2.63
N PRO A 317 -0.76 14.76 3.13
CA PRO A 317 -0.40 15.91 2.30
C PRO A 317 0.93 15.82 1.56
N GLY A 318 1.91 15.05 2.07
CA GLY A 318 3.20 14.83 1.42
C GLY A 318 3.09 14.13 0.06
N MET A 319 1.96 13.47 -0.21
CA MET A 319 1.67 12.86 -1.52
C MET A 319 1.37 13.88 -2.63
N ALA A 320 1.26 15.17 -2.31
CA ALA A 320 1.10 16.25 -3.29
C ALA A 320 2.45 16.56 -3.99
N THR A 321 3.04 15.56 -4.62
CA THR A 321 4.31 15.60 -5.33
C THR A 321 4.17 15.13 -6.77
N ALA A 322 5.04 15.61 -7.66
CA ALA A 322 5.04 15.21 -9.06
C ALA A 322 5.27 13.70 -9.21
N GLY A 323 4.47 13.04 -10.06
CA GLY A 323 4.57 11.60 -10.30
C GLY A 323 3.72 10.72 -9.36
N SER A 324 3.14 11.27 -8.28
CA SER A 324 2.24 10.52 -7.38
C SER A 324 1.02 9.95 -8.14
N GLY A 325 0.43 10.72 -9.05
CA GLY A 325 -0.65 10.25 -9.93
C GLY A 325 -0.22 9.11 -10.86
N ASP A 326 1.01 9.18 -11.38
CA ASP A 326 1.57 8.13 -12.26
C ASP A 326 1.70 6.80 -11.51
N VAL A 327 2.10 6.85 -10.21
CA VAL A 327 2.13 5.67 -9.34
C VAL A 327 0.72 5.11 -9.12
N LEU A 328 -0.27 5.97 -8.83
CA LEU A 328 -1.66 5.55 -8.67
C LEU A 328 -2.19 4.85 -9.92
N SER A 329 -2.06 5.48 -11.09
CA SER A 329 -2.59 4.93 -12.33
C SER A 329 -1.92 3.59 -12.71
N GLY A 330 -0.63 3.43 -12.39
CA GLY A 330 0.07 2.15 -12.50
C GLY A 330 -0.49 1.06 -11.59
N ILE A 331 -0.73 1.36 -10.31
CA ILE A 331 -1.37 0.43 -9.36
C ILE A 331 -2.75 0.00 -9.86
N VAL A 332 -3.59 0.98 -10.24
CA VAL A 332 -4.96 0.74 -10.73
C VAL A 332 -4.93 -0.14 -11.98
N SER A 333 -4.04 0.11 -12.93
CA SER A 333 -3.95 -0.69 -14.17
C SER A 333 -3.61 -2.16 -13.89
N ALA A 334 -2.72 -2.42 -12.94
CA ALA A 334 -2.35 -3.78 -12.54
C ALA A 334 -3.49 -4.52 -11.83
N LEU A 335 -4.31 -3.82 -11.07
CA LEU A 335 -5.51 -4.37 -10.44
C LEU A 335 -6.62 -4.61 -11.47
N PHE A 336 -6.79 -3.68 -12.38
CA PHE A 336 -7.86 -3.70 -13.36
C PHE A 336 -7.75 -4.87 -14.35
N LYS A 337 -6.59 -5.47 -14.54
CA LYS A 337 -6.42 -6.66 -15.38
C LYS A 337 -7.33 -7.85 -14.98
N SER A 338 -7.76 -7.93 -13.72
CA SER A 338 -8.52 -9.06 -13.19
C SER A 338 -9.75 -8.68 -12.36
N LEU A 339 -9.74 -7.51 -11.72
CA LEU A 339 -10.85 -7.05 -10.89
C LEU A 339 -11.90 -6.27 -11.69
N ASP A 340 -13.09 -6.14 -11.11
CA ASP A 340 -14.10 -5.19 -11.57
C ASP A 340 -13.55 -3.76 -11.57
N PRO A 341 -13.99 -2.86 -12.47
CA PRO A 341 -13.47 -1.49 -12.54
C PRO A 341 -13.56 -0.73 -11.21
N TYR A 342 -14.69 -0.83 -10.50
CA TYR A 342 -14.88 -0.14 -9.24
C TYR A 342 -13.99 -0.72 -8.13
N GLU A 343 -13.87 -2.03 -8.04
CA GLU A 343 -13.00 -2.72 -7.08
C GLU A 343 -11.52 -2.40 -7.34
N ALA A 344 -11.09 -2.45 -8.60
CA ALA A 344 -9.72 -2.13 -8.99
C ALA A 344 -9.34 -0.69 -8.64
N ALA A 345 -10.25 0.25 -8.88
CA ALA A 345 -10.06 1.65 -8.58
C ALA A 345 -10.04 1.90 -7.05
N SER A 346 -10.99 1.34 -6.31
CA SER A 346 -11.11 1.53 -4.86
C SER A 346 -9.92 0.94 -4.11
N LEU A 347 -9.53 -0.31 -4.42
CA LEU A 347 -8.35 -0.93 -3.84
C LEU A 347 -7.07 -0.18 -4.25
N GLY A 348 -6.97 0.25 -5.52
CA GLY A 348 -5.81 0.98 -6.02
C GLY A 348 -5.59 2.30 -5.30
N VAL A 349 -6.64 3.08 -5.09
CA VAL A 349 -6.59 4.35 -4.36
C VAL A 349 -6.21 4.13 -2.89
N TYR A 350 -6.80 3.12 -2.24
CA TYR A 350 -6.45 2.75 -0.87
C TYR A 350 -4.98 2.35 -0.76
N MET A 351 -4.49 1.47 -1.62
CA MET A 351 -3.09 1.01 -1.62
C MET A 351 -2.10 2.13 -1.85
N HIS A 352 -2.41 3.04 -2.77
CA HIS A 352 -1.60 4.21 -3.06
C HIS A 352 -1.49 5.13 -1.83
N GLY A 353 -2.62 5.43 -1.18
CA GLY A 353 -2.66 6.23 0.04
C GLY A 353 -1.90 5.59 1.18
N ALA A 354 -2.13 4.29 1.44
CA ALA A 354 -1.44 3.54 2.49
C ALA A 354 0.08 3.46 2.25
N ALA A 355 0.52 3.28 0.98
CA ALA A 355 1.94 3.33 0.64
C ALA A 355 2.54 4.73 0.90
N GLY A 356 1.77 5.79 0.66
CA GLY A 356 2.13 7.17 1.01
C GLY A 356 2.25 7.39 2.51
N ASP A 357 1.36 6.79 3.31
CA ASP A 357 1.42 6.87 4.77
C ASP A 357 2.68 6.18 5.31
N PHE A 358 3.06 5.01 4.77
CA PHE A 358 4.34 4.38 5.09
C PHE A 358 5.56 5.21 4.66
N ALA A 359 5.48 5.90 3.53
CA ALA A 359 6.55 6.78 3.08
C ALA A 359 6.71 8.00 4.01
N LYS A 360 5.60 8.61 4.46
CA LYS A 360 5.59 9.70 5.44
C LYS A 360 6.28 9.33 6.75
N GLU A 361 6.04 8.12 7.28
CA GLU A 361 6.67 7.64 8.52
C GLU A 361 8.20 7.61 8.43
N ILE A 362 8.75 7.38 7.23
CA ILE A 362 10.20 7.27 7.01
C ILE A 362 10.83 8.63 6.67
N TYR A 363 10.18 9.40 5.79
CA TYR A 363 10.77 10.58 5.16
C TYR A 363 10.15 11.91 5.62
N GLY A 364 9.00 11.88 6.33
CA GLY A 364 8.19 13.06 6.62
C GLY A 364 7.42 13.57 5.40
N GLU A 365 6.44 14.45 5.63
CA GLU A 365 5.57 14.97 4.56
C GLU A 365 6.31 15.88 3.57
N GLU A 366 7.29 16.66 4.05
CA GLU A 366 8.01 17.62 3.21
C GLU A 366 9.06 16.97 2.30
N SER A 367 9.58 15.80 2.67
CA SER A 367 10.71 15.19 1.95
C SER A 367 10.34 14.00 1.09
N MET A 368 9.14 13.44 1.27
CA MET A 368 8.72 12.27 0.50
C MET A 368 8.45 12.61 -0.97
N THR A 369 8.75 11.66 -1.83
CA THR A 369 8.59 11.74 -3.28
C THR A 369 7.68 10.62 -3.81
N ALA A 370 7.30 10.68 -5.09
CA ALA A 370 6.57 9.60 -5.74
C ALA A 370 7.34 8.27 -5.76
N THR A 371 8.67 8.31 -5.79
CA THR A 371 9.52 7.12 -5.69
C THR A 371 9.39 6.47 -4.32
N ASP A 372 9.29 7.26 -3.25
CA ASP A 372 9.11 6.72 -1.90
C ASP A 372 7.74 6.05 -1.75
N ILE A 373 6.68 6.60 -2.36
CA ILE A 373 5.37 5.94 -2.43
C ILE A 373 5.50 4.59 -3.17
N LEU A 374 6.11 4.60 -4.36
CA LEU A 374 6.36 3.42 -5.18
C LEU A 374 7.11 2.33 -4.40
N GLU A 375 8.14 2.70 -3.66
CA GLU A 375 8.97 1.77 -2.90
C GLU A 375 8.26 1.17 -1.68
N ASN A 376 7.23 1.84 -1.16
CA ASN A 376 6.46 1.36 -0.02
C ASN A 376 5.19 0.55 -0.39
N ILE A 377 4.87 0.35 -1.67
CA ILE A 377 3.72 -0.47 -2.10
C ILE A 377 3.76 -1.88 -1.49
N TYR A 378 4.95 -2.51 -1.38
CA TYR A 378 5.08 -3.86 -0.84
C TYR A 378 4.62 -3.98 0.62
N LYS A 379 4.71 -2.91 1.41
CA LYS A 379 4.29 -2.91 2.82
C LYS A 379 2.79 -3.12 2.95
N VAL A 380 2.02 -2.60 1.99
CA VAL A 380 0.56 -2.80 1.97
C VAL A 380 0.20 -4.28 1.89
N PHE A 381 0.96 -5.06 1.12
CA PHE A 381 0.76 -6.52 1.04
C PHE A 381 1.30 -7.24 2.27
N LYS A 382 2.49 -6.86 2.74
CA LYS A 382 3.13 -7.49 3.88
C LYS A 382 2.25 -7.38 5.13
N TYR A 383 1.79 -6.18 5.45
CA TYR A 383 1.02 -5.92 6.66
C TYR A 383 -0.49 -6.13 6.49
N GLY A 384 -1.03 -5.95 5.29
CA GLY A 384 -2.44 -6.27 4.99
C GLY A 384 -2.75 -7.77 5.06
N ASN A 385 -1.77 -8.64 4.79
CA ASN A 385 -1.92 -10.10 4.86
C ASN A 385 -1.70 -10.68 6.27
N GLU A 386 -1.08 -9.95 7.19
CA GLU A 386 -0.90 -10.40 8.58
C GLU A 386 -2.22 -10.42 9.40
N LEU A 387 -3.29 -9.82 8.85
CA LEU A 387 -4.65 -9.89 9.42
C LEU A 387 -5.34 -11.27 9.23
N PHE A 388 -4.69 -12.20 8.54
CA PHE A 388 -5.24 -13.53 8.21
C PHE A 388 -4.40 -14.69 8.78
N ILE A 389 -3.56 -14.44 9.81
CA ILE A 389 -2.84 -15.49 10.55
C ILE A 389 -3.51 -15.70 11.89
#